data_d7aade96a825aa55d1559e5f8a7fd3eb
#
_entry.id   d7aade96a825aa55d1559e5f8a7fd3eb
#
_cell.length_a   1.000
_cell.length_b   1.000
_cell.length_c   1.000
_cell.angle_alpha   90.00
_cell.angle_beta   90.00
_cell.angle_gamma   90.00
#
_symmetry.space_group_name_H-M   'P 1'
#
loop_
_entity.id
_entity.type
_entity.pdbx_description
1 polymer ?
#
loop_
_entity_poly.entity_id
_entity_poly.type
_entity_poly.pdbx_seq_one_letter_code
_entity_poly.pdbx_strand_id
1 'polypeptide(L)'
;MIEVSSSMVKPRDVSFDVLKGIGICLVLVAHSLGGYVHTFAYSFHMPLFFLVAGYFFKPRDCKKEFALDFRRIMVPFFFTGILMLLLAMAFSPFNFESVKSPSYALEALIYGNGSSVNYHKIFGNFASIGSVWFLGALFWSRQIFNFLLNKTKGNELLTLVCVIGVISCLIGQYIQLPYSMIQGLTAIPFLYIGYVAKNNNLLTAHQLGGGKSIVVISVALWGISTFFGWLDMAQVRWKLFYFPNVLLATAGTYFFYLVSKMIC
;
A
#
# COMPACT_ATOMS: atom_id res chain seq x y z
N MET A 1 -36.04 -37.20 -4.84
CA MET A 1 -34.76 -37.12 -4.09
C MET A 1 -34.02 -35.92 -4.66
N ILE A 2 -34.06 -34.78 -3.95
CA ILE A 2 -33.40 -33.52 -4.39
C ILE A 2 -32.01 -33.55 -3.79
N GLU A 3 -30.99 -33.77 -4.61
CA GLU A 3 -29.58 -33.57 -4.20
C GLU A 3 -29.35 -32.11 -3.88
N VAL A 4 -29.23 -31.81 -2.61
CA VAL A 4 -28.74 -30.50 -2.14
C VAL A 4 -27.23 -30.48 -2.37
N SER A 5 -26.81 -29.87 -3.50
CA SER A 5 -25.41 -29.53 -3.75
C SER A 5 -24.91 -28.61 -2.63
N SER A 6 -24.23 -29.20 -1.63
CA SER A 6 -23.49 -28.44 -0.63
C SER A 6 -22.37 -27.70 -1.34
N SER A 7 -22.53 -26.41 -1.63
CA SER A 7 -21.46 -25.53 -2.02
C SER A 7 -20.43 -25.48 -0.87
N MET A 8 -19.37 -26.29 -0.97
CA MET A 8 -18.28 -26.26 -0.01
C MET A 8 -17.68 -24.84 -0.02
N VAL A 9 -17.93 -24.09 1.05
CA VAL A 9 -17.30 -22.80 1.29
C VAL A 9 -15.81 -23.06 1.36
N LYS A 10 -15.06 -22.55 0.37
CA LYS A 10 -13.59 -22.69 0.35
C LYS A 10 -13.03 -22.13 1.66
N PRO A 11 -12.25 -22.91 2.42
CA PRO A 11 -11.74 -22.46 3.70
C PRO A 11 -10.93 -21.17 3.53
N ARG A 12 -11.09 -20.26 4.48
CA ARG A 12 -10.36 -18.97 4.51
C ARG A 12 -8.87 -19.25 4.69
N ASP A 13 -8.04 -18.70 3.84
CA ASP A 13 -6.58 -18.82 3.96
C ASP A 13 -6.08 -17.87 5.07
N VAL A 14 -5.83 -18.45 6.24
CA VAL A 14 -5.39 -17.73 7.45
C VAL A 14 -4.01 -17.09 7.28
N SER A 15 -3.17 -17.60 6.36
CA SER A 15 -1.82 -17.07 6.10
C SER A 15 -1.84 -15.58 5.74
N PHE A 16 -2.86 -15.11 5.01
CA PHE A 16 -3.00 -13.69 4.69
C PHE A 16 -3.37 -12.83 5.90
N ASP A 17 -4.06 -13.38 6.88
CA ASP A 17 -4.38 -12.64 8.11
C ASP A 17 -3.14 -12.54 9.00
N VAL A 18 -2.34 -13.61 9.11
CA VAL A 18 -1.03 -13.58 9.77
C VAL A 18 -0.08 -12.62 9.07
N LEU A 19 -0.01 -12.65 7.72
CA LEU A 19 0.80 -11.72 6.93
C LEU A 19 0.45 -10.25 7.21
N LYS A 20 -0.84 -9.90 7.22
CA LYS A 20 -1.30 -8.55 7.57
C LYS A 20 -0.95 -8.19 9.02
N GLY A 21 -1.08 -9.13 9.95
CA GLY A 21 -0.68 -8.94 11.35
C GLY A 21 0.80 -8.62 11.48
N ILE A 22 1.67 -9.38 10.81
CA ILE A 22 3.12 -9.11 10.74
C ILE A 22 3.35 -7.69 10.17
N GLY A 23 2.67 -7.33 9.07
CA GLY A 23 2.77 -6.01 8.47
C GLY A 23 2.42 -4.89 9.45
N ILE A 24 1.34 -5.02 10.21
CA ILE A 24 0.92 -4.02 11.22
C ILE A 24 1.96 -3.91 12.34
N CYS A 25 2.44 -5.04 12.87
CA CYS A 25 3.50 -5.05 13.88
C CYS A 25 4.75 -4.33 13.38
N LEU A 26 5.15 -4.57 12.13
CA LEU A 26 6.30 -3.90 11.51
C LEU A 26 6.09 -2.39 11.34
N VAL A 27 4.86 -1.94 11.03
CA VAL A 27 4.53 -0.50 11.01
C VAL A 27 4.80 0.13 12.39
N LEU A 28 4.28 -0.48 13.47
CA LEU A 28 4.45 0.03 14.83
C LEU A 28 5.94 0.06 15.22
N VAL A 29 6.65 -1.03 14.98
CA VAL A 29 8.09 -1.16 15.29
C VAL A 29 8.92 -0.15 14.49
N ALA A 30 8.62 0.02 13.21
CA ALA A 30 9.34 0.97 12.35
C ALA A 30 9.17 2.43 12.76
N HIS A 31 7.99 2.79 13.27
CA HIS A 31 7.74 4.13 13.80
C HIS A 31 8.33 4.37 15.20
N SER A 32 8.54 3.30 15.97
CA SER A 32 9.08 3.38 17.33
C SER A 32 10.61 3.28 17.38
N LEU A 33 11.19 2.46 16.50
CA LEU A 33 12.63 2.17 16.46
C LEU A 33 13.20 2.73 15.14
N GLY A 34 14.09 3.68 15.23
CA GLY A 34 14.77 4.25 14.07
C GLY A 34 15.85 3.31 13.47
N GLY A 35 16.72 3.85 12.61
CA GLY A 35 17.90 3.18 12.09
C GLY A 35 17.60 2.00 11.15
N TYR A 36 18.32 0.90 11.33
CA TYR A 36 18.19 -0.28 10.43
C TYR A 36 16.81 -0.93 10.46
N VAL A 37 16.13 -0.94 11.62
CA VAL A 37 14.78 -1.51 11.76
C VAL A 37 13.77 -0.74 10.92
N HIS A 38 13.87 0.58 10.92
CA HIS A 38 13.06 1.43 10.06
C HIS A 38 13.31 1.11 8.58
N THR A 39 14.57 1.08 8.12
CA THR A 39 14.91 0.77 6.73
C THR A 39 14.42 -0.61 6.31
N PHE A 40 14.59 -1.59 7.19
CA PHE A 40 14.11 -2.95 6.98
C PHE A 40 12.60 -3.00 6.79
N ALA A 41 11.83 -2.44 7.70
CA ALA A 41 10.37 -2.48 7.62
C ALA A 41 9.85 -1.67 6.40
N TYR A 42 10.40 -0.48 6.18
CA TYR A 42 10.00 0.40 5.08
C TYR A 42 10.26 -0.19 3.70
N SER A 43 11.16 -1.17 3.59
CA SER A 43 11.48 -1.80 2.30
C SER A 43 10.28 -2.56 1.67
N PHE A 44 9.28 -2.99 2.45
CA PHE A 44 8.18 -3.81 1.94
C PHE A 44 6.84 -3.68 2.67
N HIS A 45 6.77 -3.12 3.90
CA HIS A 45 5.55 -3.20 4.72
C HIS A 45 4.34 -2.50 4.08
N MET A 46 4.50 -1.34 3.45
CA MET A 46 3.41 -0.67 2.75
C MET A 46 3.04 -1.37 1.44
N PRO A 47 3.99 -1.73 0.55
CA PRO A 47 3.74 -2.59 -0.59
C PRO A 47 2.96 -3.86 -0.29
N LEU A 48 3.22 -4.52 0.85
CA LEU A 48 2.52 -5.71 1.31
C LEU A 48 1.00 -5.52 1.33
N PHE A 49 0.52 -4.42 1.89
CA PHE A 49 -0.91 -4.16 1.98
C PHE A 49 -1.55 -3.92 0.61
N PHE A 50 -0.85 -3.23 -0.30
CA PHE A 50 -1.34 -3.04 -1.67
C PHE A 50 -1.31 -4.34 -2.47
N LEU A 51 -0.29 -5.18 -2.33
CA LEU A 51 -0.21 -6.50 -2.95
C LEU A 51 -1.36 -7.41 -2.47
N VAL A 52 -1.62 -7.44 -1.16
CA VAL A 52 -2.73 -8.21 -0.58
C VAL A 52 -4.07 -7.64 -1.04
N ALA A 53 -4.24 -6.32 -1.11
CA ALA A 53 -5.44 -5.70 -1.64
C ALA A 53 -5.68 -6.08 -3.10
N GLY A 54 -4.63 -6.12 -3.92
CA GLY A 54 -4.68 -6.59 -5.30
C GLY A 54 -5.01 -8.08 -5.41
N TYR A 55 -4.43 -8.93 -4.58
CA TYR A 55 -4.70 -10.37 -4.55
C TYR A 55 -6.18 -10.68 -4.29
N PHE A 56 -6.84 -9.93 -3.43
CA PHE A 56 -8.27 -10.11 -3.15
C PHE A 56 -9.17 -9.19 -3.98
N PHE A 57 -8.60 -8.45 -4.92
CA PHE A 57 -9.37 -7.54 -5.75
C PHE A 57 -10.31 -8.29 -6.69
N LYS A 58 -11.55 -7.81 -6.77
CA LYS A 58 -12.57 -8.30 -7.70
C LYS A 58 -13.13 -7.11 -8.47
N PRO A 59 -12.98 -7.08 -9.80
CA PRO A 59 -13.54 -5.99 -10.61
C PRO A 59 -15.06 -5.88 -10.43
N ARG A 60 -15.54 -4.65 -10.36
CA ARG A 60 -16.97 -4.34 -10.23
C ARG A 60 -17.31 -3.12 -11.09
N ASP A 61 -18.61 -2.89 -11.25
CA ASP A 61 -19.09 -1.62 -11.78
C ASP A 61 -18.50 -0.43 -10.98
N CYS A 62 -18.02 0.62 -11.70
CA CYS A 62 -17.28 1.72 -11.09
C CYS A 62 -18.09 2.47 -10.02
N LYS A 63 -19.40 2.64 -10.21
CA LYS A 63 -20.25 3.32 -9.22
C LYS A 63 -20.42 2.48 -7.97
N LYS A 64 -20.60 1.16 -8.13
CA LYS A 64 -20.71 0.23 -6.99
C LYS A 64 -19.40 0.14 -6.22
N GLU A 65 -18.26 0.03 -6.90
CA GLU A 65 -16.95 -0.02 -6.23
C GLU A 65 -16.67 1.29 -5.48
N PHE A 66 -16.96 2.44 -6.11
CA PHE A 66 -16.80 3.74 -5.45
C PHE A 66 -17.63 3.83 -4.15
N ALA A 67 -18.92 3.50 -4.21
CA ALA A 67 -19.78 3.57 -3.02
C ALA A 67 -19.32 2.64 -1.89
N LEU A 68 -18.89 1.43 -2.24
CA LEU A 68 -18.39 0.45 -1.27
C LEU A 68 -17.07 0.89 -0.63
N ASP A 69 -16.12 1.33 -1.43
CA ASP A 69 -14.81 1.74 -0.95
C ASP A 69 -14.88 3.09 -0.21
N PHE A 70 -15.73 4.02 -0.67
CA PHE A 70 -15.97 5.25 0.07
C PHE A 70 -16.43 4.96 1.50
N ARG A 71 -17.43 4.09 1.65
CA ARG A 71 -17.96 3.71 2.97
C ARG A 71 -16.94 2.94 3.81
N ARG A 72 -16.14 2.06 3.20
CA ARG A 72 -15.22 1.16 3.91
C ARG A 72 -13.85 1.76 4.18
N ILE A 73 -13.43 2.72 3.37
CA ILE A 73 -12.06 3.28 3.41
C ILE A 73 -12.11 4.76 3.73
N MET A 74 -12.89 5.56 2.97
CA MET A 74 -12.90 7.02 3.16
C MET A 74 -13.64 7.45 4.43
N VAL A 75 -14.72 6.77 4.82
CA VAL A 75 -15.39 7.08 6.11
C VAL A 75 -14.44 6.83 7.29
N PRO A 76 -13.76 5.68 7.42
CA PRO A 76 -12.70 5.51 8.42
C PRO A 76 -11.54 6.52 8.29
N PHE A 77 -11.12 6.88 7.07
CA PHE A 77 -10.10 7.90 6.83
C PHE A 77 -10.48 9.22 7.48
N PHE A 78 -11.67 9.74 7.17
CA PHE A 78 -12.15 11.02 7.73
C PHE A 78 -12.35 10.92 9.25
N PHE A 79 -12.99 9.86 9.73
CA PHE A 79 -13.21 9.67 11.15
C PHE A 79 -11.89 9.63 11.94
N THR A 80 -10.96 8.79 11.52
CA THR A 80 -9.66 8.64 12.19
C THR A 80 -8.82 9.91 12.05
N GLY A 81 -8.82 10.52 10.85
CA GLY A 81 -8.10 11.77 10.61
C GLY A 81 -8.59 12.91 11.49
N ILE A 82 -9.90 13.12 11.57
CA ILE A 82 -10.51 14.14 12.43
C ILE A 82 -10.20 13.85 13.90
N LEU A 83 -10.34 12.58 14.34
CA LEU A 83 -10.02 12.20 15.71
C LEU A 83 -8.57 12.49 16.06
N MET A 84 -7.63 12.11 15.19
CA MET A 84 -6.21 12.38 15.42
C MET A 84 -5.90 13.87 15.48
N LEU A 85 -6.52 14.67 14.63
CA LEU A 85 -6.35 16.12 14.64
C LEU A 85 -6.93 16.76 15.91
N LEU A 86 -8.11 16.32 16.36
CA LEU A 86 -8.72 16.78 17.63
C LEU A 86 -7.84 16.42 18.82
N LEU A 87 -7.32 15.20 18.87
CA LEU A 87 -6.39 14.78 19.93
C LEU A 87 -5.09 15.59 19.90
N ALA A 88 -4.52 15.81 18.72
CA ALA A 88 -3.31 16.64 18.58
C ALA A 88 -3.56 18.09 19.03
N MET A 89 -4.73 18.68 18.74
CA MET A 89 -5.10 20.01 19.22
C MET A 89 -5.31 20.05 20.75
N ALA A 90 -5.97 19.03 21.32
CA ALA A 90 -6.23 18.94 22.75
C ALA A 90 -4.95 18.76 23.58
N PHE A 91 -3.98 18.00 23.05
CA PHE A 91 -2.70 17.73 23.71
C PHE A 91 -1.54 18.59 23.18
N SER A 92 -1.83 19.66 22.43
CA SER A 92 -0.85 20.60 21.87
C SER A 92 0.16 21.16 22.87
N PRO A 93 -0.14 21.32 24.19
CA PRO A 93 0.87 21.72 25.18
C PRO A 93 2.02 20.74 25.36
N PHE A 94 1.87 19.48 24.90
CA PHE A 94 2.86 18.42 25.03
C PHE A 94 3.71 18.19 23.76
N ASN A 95 4.00 19.23 22.98
CA ASN A 95 4.94 19.19 21.83
C ASN A 95 4.52 18.32 20.63
N PHE A 96 3.27 18.26 20.26
CA PHE A 96 2.91 17.84 18.91
C PHE A 96 3.24 18.95 17.91
N GLU A 97 4.45 18.98 17.37
CA GLU A 97 4.91 19.96 16.37
C GLU A 97 4.04 19.97 15.09
N SER A 98 3.16 18.99 14.93
CA SER A 98 2.40 18.76 13.71
C SER A 98 1.10 19.58 13.58
N VAL A 99 0.62 20.26 14.62
CA VAL A 99 -0.62 21.04 14.54
C VAL A 99 -0.40 22.47 15.06
N LYS A 100 0.13 23.32 14.18
CA LYS A 100 0.42 24.73 14.51
C LYS A 100 -0.82 25.64 14.46
N SER A 101 -1.87 25.25 13.72
CA SER A 101 -3.10 26.01 13.56
C SER A 101 -4.26 25.14 13.04
N PRO A 102 -5.54 25.56 13.20
CA PRO A 102 -6.69 24.85 12.60
C PRO A 102 -6.62 24.75 11.08
N SER A 103 -6.05 25.75 10.40
CA SER A 103 -5.85 25.72 8.94
C SER A 103 -4.85 24.63 8.53
N TYR A 104 -3.79 24.45 9.31
CA TYR A 104 -2.80 23.40 9.10
C TYR A 104 -3.39 22.00 9.31
N ALA A 105 -4.28 21.84 10.30
CA ALA A 105 -5.02 20.62 10.54
C ALA A 105 -5.96 20.26 9.38
N LEU A 106 -6.70 21.27 8.86
CA LEU A 106 -7.58 21.09 7.71
C LEU A 106 -6.79 20.72 6.45
N GLU A 107 -5.65 21.33 6.23
CA GLU A 107 -4.74 21.01 5.13
C GLU A 107 -4.25 19.55 5.23
N ALA A 108 -3.81 19.10 6.43
CA ALA A 108 -3.42 17.72 6.67
C ALA A 108 -4.53 16.73 6.30
N LEU A 109 -5.78 17.04 6.64
CA LEU A 109 -6.93 16.20 6.33
C LEU A 109 -7.25 16.18 4.82
N ILE A 110 -7.17 17.33 4.14
CA ILE A 110 -7.46 17.43 2.71
C ILE A 110 -6.40 16.74 1.86
N TYR A 111 -5.13 17.00 2.12
CA TYR A 111 -4.05 16.40 1.34
C TYR A 111 -3.73 14.96 1.78
N GLY A 112 -3.94 14.64 3.04
CA GLY A 112 -3.76 13.28 3.54
C GLY A 112 -2.31 12.81 3.56
N ASN A 113 -1.32 13.72 3.70
CA ASN A 113 0.09 13.38 3.67
C ASN A 113 0.52 12.53 4.86
N GLY A 114 1.31 11.49 4.62
CA GLY A 114 1.84 10.60 5.67
C GLY A 114 2.97 11.22 6.48
N SER A 115 3.66 12.20 5.94
CA SER A 115 4.71 12.97 6.60
C SER A 115 4.72 14.40 6.11
N SER A 116 5.25 15.33 6.91
CA SER A 116 5.46 16.71 6.49
C SER A 116 6.49 16.74 5.36
N VAL A 117 6.07 17.17 4.19
CA VAL A 117 6.93 17.24 3.00
C VAL A 117 7.08 18.68 2.58
N ASN A 118 8.33 19.10 2.39
CA ASN A 118 8.66 20.39 1.85
C ASN A 118 8.71 20.30 0.32
N TYR A 119 7.62 20.66 -0.33
CA TYR A 119 7.60 20.87 -1.79
C TYR A 119 8.07 22.29 -2.13
N HIS A 120 9.28 22.64 -1.72
CA HIS A 120 9.84 23.99 -1.78
C HIS A 120 9.74 24.70 -3.15
N LYS A 121 9.52 23.94 -4.21
CA LYS A 121 9.57 24.52 -5.56
C LYS A 121 8.23 25.06 -6.06
N ILE A 122 7.07 24.55 -5.54
CA ILE A 122 5.76 24.91 -6.10
C ILE A 122 4.70 25.23 -5.03
N PHE A 123 4.59 24.46 -3.94
CA PHE A 123 3.44 24.53 -3.02
C PHE A 123 3.78 24.69 -1.53
N GLY A 124 5.06 24.76 -1.15
CA GLY A 124 5.46 24.92 0.27
C GLY A 124 5.41 23.64 1.09
N ASN A 125 5.19 23.79 2.39
CA ASN A 125 5.17 22.69 3.36
C ASN A 125 3.75 22.20 3.58
N PHE A 126 3.50 20.90 3.39
CA PHE A 126 2.21 20.29 3.70
C PHE A 126 2.22 19.62 5.08
N ALA A 127 1.10 19.78 5.78
CA ALA A 127 0.84 19.13 7.06
C ALA A 127 0.71 17.60 6.91
N SER A 128 1.11 16.87 7.94
CA SER A 128 1.00 15.41 7.99
C SER A 128 -0.25 14.96 8.74
N ILE A 129 -0.95 13.95 8.21
CA ILE A 129 -2.03 13.23 8.88
C ILE A 129 -1.53 11.92 9.53
N GLY A 130 -0.21 11.64 9.47
CA GLY A 130 0.38 10.39 9.96
C GLY A 130 -0.04 9.17 9.13
N SER A 131 -0.07 8.00 9.76
CA SER A 131 -0.30 6.70 9.08
C SER A 131 -1.68 6.58 8.37
N VAL A 132 -2.61 7.48 8.63
CA VAL A 132 -3.95 7.49 8.01
C VAL A 132 -3.88 7.72 6.48
N TRP A 133 -2.78 8.33 5.99
CA TRP A 133 -2.53 8.55 4.57
C TRP A 133 -2.76 7.30 3.70
N PHE A 134 -2.43 6.13 4.26
CA PHE A 134 -2.55 4.86 3.55
C PHE A 134 -3.99 4.57 3.10
N LEU A 135 -4.99 4.95 3.88
CA LEU A 135 -6.39 4.73 3.52
C LEU A 135 -6.79 5.52 2.27
N GLY A 136 -6.37 6.80 2.20
CA GLY A 136 -6.60 7.62 1.01
C GLY A 136 -5.90 7.06 -0.23
N ALA A 137 -4.62 6.67 -0.08
CA ALA A 137 -3.86 6.03 -1.16
C ALA A 137 -4.51 4.71 -1.61
N LEU A 138 -4.97 3.88 -0.68
CA LEU A 138 -5.66 2.62 -0.98
C LEU A 138 -6.98 2.87 -1.72
N PHE A 139 -7.75 3.88 -1.32
CA PHE A 139 -8.98 4.25 -2.02
C PHE A 139 -8.70 4.59 -3.48
N TRP A 140 -7.79 5.54 -3.74
CA TRP A 140 -7.50 5.96 -5.11
C TRP A 140 -6.88 4.85 -5.96
N SER A 141 -5.95 4.09 -5.42
CA SER A 141 -5.35 2.96 -6.14
C SER A 141 -6.41 1.94 -6.58
N ARG A 142 -7.37 1.63 -5.71
CA ARG A 142 -8.47 0.69 -6.03
C ARG A 142 -9.43 1.26 -7.06
N GLN A 143 -9.83 2.55 -6.95
CA GLN A 143 -10.74 3.17 -7.92
C GLN A 143 -10.14 3.18 -9.32
N ILE A 144 -8.89 3.63 -9.45
CA ILE A 144 -8.23 3.73 -10.74
C ILE A 144 -7.93 2.34 -11.29
N PHE A 145 -7.47 1.41 -10.47
CA PHE A 145 -7.24 0.04 -10.89
C PHE A 145 -8.52 -0.66 -11.36
N ASN A 146 -9.66 -0.45 -10.67
CA ASN A 146 -10.97 -0.94 -11.10
C ASN A 146 -11.37 -0.36 -12.46
N PHE A 147 -11.18 0.94 -12.65
CA PHE A 147 -11.46 1.60 -13.93
C PHE A 147 -10.62 1.00 -15.07
N LEU A 148 -9.32 0.80 -14.85
CA LEU A 148 -8.43 0.19 -15.83
C LEU A 148 -8.87 -1.24 -16.19
N LEU A 149 -9.17 -2.08 -15.20
CA LEU A 149 -9.63 -3.45 -15.43
C LEU A 149 -10.94 -3.54 -16.22
N ASN A 150 -11.82 -2.54 -16.06
CA ASN A 150 -13.07 -2.48 -16.82
C ASN A 150 -12.89 -1.99 -18.27
N LYS A 151 -11.78 -1.28 -18.58
CA LYS A 151 -11.55 -0.66 -19.88
C LYS A 151 -10.49 -1.37 -20.73
N THR A 152 -9.50 -2.00 -20.09
CA THR A 152 -8.32 -2.54 -20.77
C THR A 152 -7.99 -3.95 -20.31
N LYS A 153 -7.24 -4.71 -21.12
CA LYS A 153 -6.84 -6.10 -20.82
C LYS A 153 -5.43 -6.38 -21.33
N GLY A 154 -4.85 -7.46 -20.83
CA GLY A 154 -3.56 -7.98 -21.33
C GLY A 154 -2.43 -6.95 -21.28
N ASN A 155 -1.70 -6.81 -22.38
CA ASN A 155 -0.54 -5.93 -22.47
C ASN A 155 -0.89 -4.44 -22.34
N GLU A 156 -2.05 -4.02 -22.80
CA GLU A 156 -2.52 -2.64 -22.65
C GLU A 156 -2.67 -2.27 -21.17
N LEU A 157 -3.30 -3.14 -20.39
CA LEU A 157 -3.43 -2.95 -18.95
C LEU A 157 -2.05 -2.85 -18.28
N LEU A 158 -1.13 -3.77 -18.59
CA LEU A 158 0.23 -3.75 -18.05
C LEU A 158 0.94 -2.43 -18.39
N THR A 159 0.86 -2.00 -19.65
CA THR A 159 1.48 -0.75 -20.10
C THR A 159 0.94 0.45 -19.34
N LEU A 160 -0.38 0.56 -19.19
CA LEU A 160 -1.01 1.66 -18.47
C LEU A 160 -0.64 1.66 -16.98
N VAL A 161 -0.63 0.48 -16.33
CA VAL A 161 -0.17 0.33 -14.94
C VAL A 161 1.26 0.82 -14.76
N CYS A 162 2.16 0.43 -15.67
CA CYS A 162 3.56 0.86 -15.65
C CYS A 162 3.70 2.37 -15.88
N VAL A 163 3.02 2.90 -16.88
CA VAL A 163 3.07 4.33 -17.23
C VAL A 163 2.54 5.19 -16.08
N ILE A 164 1.38 4.83 -15.50
CA ILE A 164 0.81 5.55 -14.37
C ILE A 164 1.77 5.52 -13.18
N GLY A 165 2.35 4.36 -12.86
CA GLY A 165 3.30 4.22 -11.76
C GLY A 165 4.53 5.12 -11.92
N VAL A 166 5.13 5.16 -13.12
CA VAL A 166 6.30 6.01 -13.40
C VAL A 166 5.95 7.48 -13.37
N ILE A 167 4.87 7.88 -14.07
CA ILE A 167 4.45 9.28 -14.13
C ILE A 167 4.13 9.81 -12.72
N SER A 168 3.37 9.05 -11.93
CA SER A 168 3.03 9.45 -10.56
C SER A 168 4.27 9.54 -9.67
N CYS A 169 5.25 8.64 -9.84
CA CYS A 169 6.53 8.71 -9.13
C CYS A 169 7.32 9.98 -9.48
N LEU A 170 7.37 10.35 -10.75
CA LEU A 170 8.08 11.56 -11.22
C LEU A 170 7.39 12.84 -10.76
N ILE A 171 6.06 12.91 -10.93
CA ILE A 171 5.27 14.09 -10.57
C ILE A 171 5.15 14.24 -9.05
N GLY A 172 5.06 13.13 -8.30
CA GLY A 172 4.85 13.12 -6.85
C GLY A 172 5.99 13.71 -6.04
N GLN A 173 7.13 14.00 -6.67
CA GLN A 173 8.22 14.75 -6.05
C GLN A 173 7.98 16.27 -6.06
N TYR A 174 7.03 16.75 -6.85
CA TYR A 174 6.77 18.17 -7.07
C TYR A 174 5.34 18.59 -6.71
N ILE A 175 4.39 17.67 -6.80
CA ILE A 175 2.95 17.93 -6.65
C ILE A 175 2.35 16.94 -5.67
N GLN A 176 1.47 17.45 -4.79
CA GLN A 176 0.61 16.64 -3.95
C GLN A 176 -0.84 16.82 -4.37
N LEU A 177 -1.56 15.72 -4.53
CA LEU A 177 -2.99 15.70 -4.80
C LEU A 177 -3.78 15.30 -3.53
N PRO A 178 -5.05 15.74 -3.43
CA PRO A 178 -5.86 15.45 -2.25
C PRO A 178 -5.97 13.95 -1.93
N TYR A 179 -6.08 13.69 -0.62
CA TYR A 179 -6.33 12.35 -0.07
C TYR A 179 -5.30 11.31 -0.53
N SER A 180 -4.01 11.68 -0.54
CA SER A 180 -2.90 10.79 -0.94
C SER A 180 -3.07 10.17 -2.34
N MET A 181 -3.67 10.87 -3.27
CA MET A 181 -3.95 10.34 -4.60
C MET A 181 -2.67 9.96 -5.35
N ILE A 182 -1.61 10.78 -5.26
CA ILE A 182 -0.31 10.48 -5.91
C ILE A 182 0.28 9.19 -5.35
N GLN A 183 0.25 8.99 -4.04
CA GLN A 183 0.71 7.76 -3.39
C GLN A 183 -0.12 6.55 -3.84
N GLY A 184 -1.43 6.75 -4.00
CA GLY A 184 -2.32 5.73 -4.55
C GLY A 184 -1.97 5.35 -5.99
N LEU A 185 -1.65 6.32 -6.84
CA LEU A 185 -1.22 6.08 -8.22
C LEU A 185 0.10 5.30 -8.29
N THR A 186 1.09 5.66 -7.44
CA THR A 186 2.35 4.92 -7.35
C THR A 186 2.18 3.50 -6.81
N ALA A 187 1.07 3.21 -6.15
CA ALA A 187 0.78 1.89 -5.60
C ALA A 187 0.09 0.93 -6.58
N ILE A 188 -0.42 1.42 -7.72
CA ILE A 188 -1.18 0.60 -8.70
C ILE A 188 -0.41 -0.63 -9.18
N PRO A 189 0.91 -0.59 -9.50
CA PRO A 189 1.65 -1.78 -9.87
C PRO A 189 1.66 -2.89 -8.82
N PHE A 190 1.65 -2.55 -7.53
CA PHE A 190 1.54 -3.56 -6.47
C PHE A 190 0.17 -4.23 -6.46
N LEU A 191 -0.93 -3.47 -6.67
CA LEU A 191 -2.27 -4.06 -6.84
C LEU A 191 -2.30 -4.99 -8.05
N TYR A 192 -1.72 -4.55 -9.18
CA TYR A 192 -1.66 -5.35 -10.40
C TYR A 192 -0.91 -6.68 -10.18
N ILE A 193 0.27 -6.64 -9.54
CA ILE A 193 1.05 -7.85 -9.23
C ILE A 193 0.23 -8.80 -8.35
N GLY A 194 -0.41 -8.30 -7.29
CA GLY A 194 -1.29 -9.09 -6.43
C GLY A 194 -2.46 -9.72 -7.20
N TYR A 195 -3.10 -8.95 -8.08
CA TYR A 195 -4.21 -9.41 -8.92
C TYR A 195 -3.77 -10.50 -9.90
N VAL A 196 -2.64 -10.33 -10.57
CA VAL A 196 -2.05 -11.33 -11.48
C VAL A 196 -1.66 -12.59 -10.71
N ALA A 197 -1.06 -12.45 -9.52
CA ALA A 197 -0.69 -13.58 -8.68
C ALA A 197 -1.90 -14.44 -8.31
N LYS A 198 -3.06 -13.83 -8.05
CA LYS A 198 -4.31 -14.54 -7.79
C LYS A 198 -4.86 -15.23 -9.02
N ASN A 199 -4.99 -14.52 -10.12
CA ASN A 199 -5.65 -15.04 -11.33
C ASN A 199 -4.85 -16.15 -12.00
N ASN A 200 -3.53 -16.12 -11.90
CA ASN A 200 -2.64 -17.16 -12.44
C ASN A 200 -2.26 -18.23 -11.39
N ASN A 201 -2.88 -18.22 -10.21
CA ASN A 201 -2.61 -19.18 -9.13
C ASN A 201 -1.12 -19.30 -8.78
N LEU A 202 -0.35 -18.20 -8.88
CA LEU A 202 1.12 -18.25 -8.71
C LEU A 202 1.55 -18.73 -7.33
N LEU A 203 0.75 -18.45 -6.30
CA LEU A 203 1.06 -18.86 -4.92
C LEU A 203 0.83 -20.37 -4.68
N THR A 204 -0.05 -21.01 -5.46
CA THR A 204 -0.31 -22.45 -5.41
C THR A 204 0.61 -23.24 -6.34
N ALA A 205 0.92 -22.72 -7.50
CA ALA A 205 1.84 -23.36 -8.47
C ALA A 205 3.25 -23.54 -7.89
N HIS A 206 3.67 -22.66 -6.99
CA HIS A 206 4.96 -22.74 -6.29
C HIS A 206 5.09 -24.00 -5.40
N GLN A 207 4.00 -24.57 -4.92
CA GLN A 207 4.03 -25.81 -4.11
C GLN A 207 4.38 -27.05 -4.94
N LEU A 208 4.34 -26.96 -6.27
CA LEU A 208 4.46 -28.11 -7.18
C LEU A 208 5.86 -28.35 -7.75
N GLY A 209 6.82 -27.44 -7.57
CA GLY A 209 8.21 -27.67 -8.01
C GLY A 209 9.02 -26.38 -8.17
N GLY A 210 10.10 -26.25 -7.47
CA GLY A 210 11.00 -25.08 -7.54
C GLY A 210 11.02 -24.20 -6.30
N GLY A 211 10.30 -24.58 -5.26
CA GLY A 211 10.07 -23.78 -4.05
C GLY A 211 11.32 -23.20 -3.39
N LYS A 212 12.36 -23.99 -3.24
CA LYS A 212 13.59 -23.55 -2.54
C LYS A 212 14.33 -22.44 -3.31
N SER A 213 14.46 -22.58 -4.61
CA SER A 213 15.17 -21.57 -5.43
C SER A 213 14.46 -20.20 -5.43
N ILE A 214 13.13 -20.19 -5.52
CA ILE A 214 12.36 -18.95 -5.50
C ILE A 214 12.44 -18.29 -4.12
N VAL A 215 12.42 -19.07 -3.03
CA VAL A 215 12.63 -18.53 -1.68
C VAL A 215 14.01 -17.88 -1.57
N VAL A 216 15.06 -18.56 -1.97
CA VAL A 216 16.44 -18.04 -1.94
C VAL A 216 16.55 -16.74 -2.76
N ILE A 217 16.01 -16.75 -3.98
CA ILE A 217 16.01 -15.56 -4.85
C ILE A 217 15.23 -14.40 -4.19
N SER A 218 14.06 -14.68 -3.60
CA SER A 218 13.25 -13.66 -2.94
C SER A 218 13.96 -13.06 -1.73
N VAL A 219 14.62 -13.88 -0.92
CA VAL A 219 15.43 -13.42 0.23
C VAL A 219 16.62 -12.60 -0.25
N ALA A 220 17.32 -13.04 -1.29
CA ALA A 220 18.47 -12.32 -1.84
C ALA A 220 18.05 -10.96 -2.40
N LEU A 221 16.99 -10.92 -3.22
CA LEU A 221 16.45 -9.68 -3.77
C LEU A 221 15.99 -8.72 -2.66
N TRP A 222 15.26 -9.25 -1.66
CA TRP A 222 14.84 -8.42 -0.55
C TRP A 222 16.02 -7.95 0.30
N GLY A 223 17.02 -8.81 0.55
CA GLY A 223 18.27 -8.42 1.21
C GLY A 223 18.98 -7.26 0.51
N ILE A 224 19.01 -7.27 -0.83
CA ILE A 224 19.51 -6.14 -1.62
C ILE A 224 18.74 -4.86 -1.30
N SER A 225 17.40 -4.92 -1.15
CA SER A 225 16.60 -3.72 -0.84
C SER A 225 16.93 -3.12 0.52
N THR A 226 17.29 -3.92 1.52
CA THR A 226 17.66 -3.42 2.85
C THR A 226 19.01 -2.68 2.86
N PHE A 227 19.92 -3.05 1.95
CA PHE A 227 21.22 -2.38 1.81
C PHE A 227 21.19 -1.18 0.86
N PHE A 228 20.50 -1.31 -0.28
CA PHE A 228 20.53 -0.30 -1.35
C PHE A 228 19.23 0.46 -1.52
N GLY A 229 18.10 -0.08 -1.02
CA GLY A 229 16.77 0.44 -1.24
C GLY A 229 16.17 1.08 -0.02
N TRP A 230 15.77 2.32 -0.17
CA TRP A 230 14.90 3.00 0.75
C TRP A 230 13.65 3.40 -0.02
N LEU A 231 12.51 2.90 0.46
CA LEU A 231 11.21 3.15 -0.16
C LEU A 231 10.34 3.90 0.85
N ASP A 232 10.11 5.17 0.63
CA ASP A 232 9.12 5.93 1.36
C ASP A 232 7.92 6.24 0.45
N MET A 233 6.91 5.40 0.52
CA MET A 233 5.68 5.58 -0.27
C MET A 233 4.89 6.80 0.17
N ALA A 234 4.95 7.18 1.46
CA ALA A 234 4.25 8.34 1.98
C ALA A 234 4.77 9.65 1.36
N GLN A 235 6.08 9.71 1.11
CA GLN A 235 6.73 10.87 0.50
C GLN A 235 6.99 10.71 -1.01
N VAL A 236 6.60 9.59 -1.60
CA VAL A 236 6.91 9.25 -3.01
C VAL A 236 8.41 9.33 -3.29
N ARG A 237 9.25 8.88 -2.33
CA ARG A 237 10.71 8.89 -2.45
C ARG A 237 11.25 7.48 -2.67
N TRP A 238 12.04 7.32 -3.70
CA TRP A 238 12.60 6.06 -4.17
C TRP A 238 14.11 6.23 -4.30
N LYS A 239 14.88 5.48 -3.52
CA LYS A 239 16.35 5.58 -3.56
C LYS A 239 16.94 4.92 -4.80
N LEU A 240 16.34 3.83 -5.26
CA LEU A 240 16.60 3.22 -6.56
C LEU A 240 15.53 3.66 -7.57
N PHE A 241 15.72 3.33 -8.84
CA PHE A 241 14.67 3.51 -9.84
C PHE A 241 13.36 2.81 -9.41
N TYR A 242 12.25 3.35 -9.86
CA TYR A 242 10.91 2.92 -9.44
C TYR A 242 10.68 1.40 -9.56
N PHE A 243 10.89 0.81 -10.75
CA PHE A 243 10.64 -0.62 -10.98
C PHE A 243 11.51 -1.57 -10.15
N PRO A 244 12.83 -1.37 -9.99
CA PRO A 244 13.61 -2.15 -9.07
C PRO A 244 13.02 -2.17 -7.66
N ASN A 245 12.58 -1.03 -7.11
CA ASN A 245 11.93 -0.99 -5.80
C ASN A 245 10.62 -1.78 -5.76
N VAL A 246 9.81 -1.72 -6.83
CA VAL A 246 8.57 -2.52 -6.92
C VAL A 246 8.88 -4.01 -6.85
N LEU A 247 9.90 -4.48 -7.58
CA LEU A 247 10.31 -5.89 -7.57
C LEU A 247 10.86 -6.32 -6.21
N LEU A 248 11.75 -5.51 -5.62
CA LEU A 248 12.39 -5.80 -4.34
C LEU A 248 11.36 -5.85 -3.20
N ALA A 249 10.42 -4.89 -3.16
CA ALA A 249 9.35 -4.87 -2.17
C ALA A 249 8.37 -6.05 -2.34
N THR A 250 8.11 -6.45 -3.59
CA THR A 250 7.30 -7.64 -3.90
C THR A 250 8.00 -8.90 -3.40
N ALA A 251 9.31 -9.03 -3.60
CA ALA A 251 10.11 -10.15 -3.10
C ALA A 251 10.08 -10.23 -1.57
N GLY A 252 10.22 -9.10 -0.86
CA GLY A 252 10.07 -9.02 0.59
C GLY A 252 8.70 -9.46 1.07
N THR A 253 7.63 -8.97 0.42
CA THR A 253 6.25 -9.38 0.74
C THR A 253 6.06 -10.87 0.54
N TYR A 254 6.59 -11.42 -0.55
CA TYR A 254 6.49 -12.85 -0.84
C TYR A 254 7.23 -13.70 0.21
N PHE A 255 8.42 -13.28 0.64
CA PHE A 255 9.14 -13.94 1.73
C PHE A 255 8.28 -14.00 3.01
N PHE A 256 7.69 -12.87 3.43
CA PHE A 256 6.85 -12.85 4.63
C PHE A 256 5.53 -13.62 4.45
N TYR A 257 5.01 -13.73 3.23
CA TYR A 257 3.91 -14.65 2.95
C TYR A 257 4.30 -16.11 3.19
N LEU A 258 5.50 -16.52 2.81
CA LEU A 258 6.01 -17.86 3.10
C LEU A 258 6.19 -18.09 4.62
N VAL A 259 6.74 -17.10 5.32
CA VAL A 259 6.84 -17.14 6.80
C VAL A 259 5.45 -17.29 7.42
N SER A 260 4.46 -16.52 6.96
CA SER A 260 3.09 -16.62 7.47
C SER A 260 2.46 -18.00 7.26
N LYS A 261 2.81 -18.67 6.15
CA LYS A 261 2.39 -20.07 5.89
C LYS A 261 3.06 -21.10 6.80
N MET A 262 4.25 -20.80 7.31
CA MET A 262 4.94 -21.69 8.25
C MET A 262 4.37 -21.58 9.67
N ILE A 263 3.70 -20.47 9.97
CA ILE A 263 3.07 -20.20 11.28
C ILE A 263 1.66 -20.79 11.35
N CYS A 264 0.97 -20.91 10.20
CA CYS A 264 -0.38 -21.48 10.09
C CYS A 264 -0.35 -22.99 9.90
#